data_26af1dc061e5401b525d753684e9a30b
#
_entry.id   26af1dc061e5401b525d753684e9a30b
#
_cell.length_a   1.000
_cell.length_b   1.000
_cell.length_c   1.000
_cell.angle_alpha   90.00
_cell.angle_beta   90.00
_cell.angle_gamma   90.00
#
_symmetry.space_group_name_H-M   'P 1'
#
loop_
_entity.id
_entity.type
_entity.pdbx_description
1 polymer ?
#
loop_
_entity_poly.entity_id
_entity_poly.type
_entity_poly.pdbx_seq_one_letter_code
_entity_poly.pdbx_strand_id
1 'polypeptide(L)'
;IVESIQKIENCYVRNIVIRFIIAYGFLWKEVVGEISSSSVDLKFKKIAGDLYTENWDKIFELKRDEKEYRVVLLVKKEYREEIWLGKRILFWYLNRFRDKCVIGLDDDLFTQPITIYDEMLLAWGKTHLYGGEDKEGKTKKEIENLLRRKSIVENLGIQSQLLYWEILFEICMENGDKETVVHYLPQIPDQIKESKTIKEAKFFVQILDENVNEQELVRFCISIDDASELEFYCAGKDAEFVIKFYEKYGVLFENNYGLFEEYVLACKRKNRCTDDLIRMVEEQKDRYKNRIEYWNLYSTLGEKVDFVDLCKQVKEGKVVGQIRGGIEFAHKLLNNKYILEARQICEMMAATAQYSNEYKVLLGRLLIAENKYIEALDILKAVEEDGCIKPFVIEKILQLSIVCKRRIDRQTIINVQNVDTAYAWAFLAQYYIDINKKDEAMKAITKALLRATENDGTIYGQYFSMHAQLCGEREEKCNGLIQENTSAVLCEEETGNKYVVCVYAEALIPNRNGLKQPYTWENAFHMTVSDAVEKNLYLQKKGDKITIGKKTYVVESVVPVDYFLFQKAMNKSLEQGIAYKIEIPTLENGRTNIDAFFDEIKKYTPE
;
A
#
# COMPACT_ATOMS: atom_id res chain seq x y z
N ILE A 1 -9.48 21.51 44.38
CA ILE A 1 -9.81 22.29 43.15
C ILE A 1 -11.33 22.49 43.09
N VAL A 2 -12.15 21.45 43.19
CA VAL A 2 -13.62 21.55 43.10
C VAL A 2 -14.18 22.49 44.19
N GLU A 3 -13.78 22.30 45.46
CA GLU A 3 -14.14 23.19 46.59
C GLU A 3 -13.68 24.63 46.36
N SER A 4 -12.52 24.83 45.73
CA SER A 4 -12.02 26.17 45.42
C SER A 4 -12.82 26.84 44.33
N ILE A 5 -13.28 26.07 43.34
CA ILE A 5 -14.16 26.55 42.26
C ILE A 5 -15.55 26.96 42.82
N GLN A 6 -16.09 26.17 43.75
CA GLN A 6 -17.39 26.45 44.39
C GLN A 6 -17.36 27.74 45.22
N LYS A 7 -16.18 28.11 45.76
CA LYS A 7 -15.98 29.37 46.52
C LYS A 7 -15.91 30.62 45.63
N ILE A 8 -15.84 30.49 44.31
CA ILE A 8 -15.87 31.64 43.41
C ILE A 8 -17.30 32.18 43.33
N GLU A 9 -17.55 33.29 44.01
CA GLU A 9 -18.88 33.92 44.07
C GLU A 9 -19.37 34.42 42.70
N ASN A 10 -18.45 34.99 41.88
CA ASN A 10 -18.79 35.47 40.54
C ASN A 10 -18.99 34.30 39.58
N CYS A 11 -20.26 34.09 39.18
CA CYS A 11 -20.65 32.98 38.31
C CYS A 11 -19.96 33.02 36.92
N TYR A 12 -19.66 34.22 36.39
CA TYR A 12 -18.97 34.37 35.11
C TYR A 12 -17.51 33.90 35.20
N VAL A 13 -16.78 34.34 36.23
CA VAL A 13 -15.40 33.92 36.49
C VAL A 13 -15.35 32.43 36.78
N ARG A 14 -16.30 31.91 37.58
CA ARG A 14 -16.42 30.48 37.85
C ARG A 14 -16.59 29.66 36.57
N ASN A 15 -17.47 30.10 35.66
CA ASN A 15 -17.68 29.43 34.36
C ASN A 15 -16.44 29.46 33.49
N ILE A 16 -15.68 30.54 33.44
CA ILE A 16 -14.40 30.62 32.72
C ILE A 16 -13.41 29.61 33.30
N VAL A 17 -13.26 29.54 34.63
CA VAL A 17 -12.35 28.60 35.29
C VAL A 17 -12.74 27.14 35.00
N ILE A 18 -14.03 26.83 35.06
CA ILE A 18 -14.56 25.49 34.75
C ILE A 18 -14.25 25.11 33.29
N ARG A 19 -14.54 26.02 32.35
CA ARG A 19 -14.25 25.83 30.94
C ARG A 19 -12.76 25.59 30.70
N PHE A 20 -11.92 26.37 31.37
CA PHE A 20 -10.47 26.21 31.31
C PHE A 20 -10.01 24.83 31.82
N ILE A 21 -10.49 24.39 32.97
CA ILE A 21 -10.13 23.09 33.55
C ILE A 21 -10.54 21.94 32.64
N ILE A 22 -11.75 21.99 32.07
CA ILE A 22 -12.24 20.99 31.16
C ILE A 22 -11.42 21.02 29.87
N ALA A 23 -11.11 22.19 29.32
CA ALA A 23 -10.33 22.35 28.10
C ALA A 23 -8.92 21.76 28.23
N TYR A 24 -8.30 21.87 29.40
CA TYR A 24 -6.95 21.34 29.64
C TYR A 24 -6.92 19.94 30.25
N GLY A 25 -8.08 19.28 30.38
CA GLY A 25 -8.19 17.88 30.79
C GLY A 25 -7.88 17.61 32.27
N PHE A 26 -7.76 18.64 33.10
CA PHE A 26 -7.52 18.47 34.52
C PHE A 26 -8.81 18.08 35.24
N LEU A 27 -8.83 16.91 35.90
CA LEU A 27 -9.92 16.44 36.77
C LEU A 27 -11.33 16.67 36.20
N TRP A 28 -11.46 16.59 34.87
CA TRP A 28 -12.69 16.97 34.18
C TRP A 28 -13.88 16.10 34.56
N LYS A 29 -13.68 14.80 34.83
CA LYS A 29 -14.74 13.87 35.26
C LYS A 29 -15.34 14.30 36.58
N GLU A 30 -14.47 14.62 37.52
CA GLU A 30 -14.84 15.08 38.84
C GLU A 30 -15.52 16.45 38.77
N VAL A 31 -14.96 17.35 37.97
CA VAL A 31 -15.51 18.72 37.82
C VAL A 31 -16.87 18.70 37.13
N VAL A 32 -17.06 17.88 36.08
CA VAL A 32 -18.35 17.79 35.39
C VAL A 32 -19.42 17.09 36.23
N GLY A 33 -19.05 16.08 37.00
CA GLY A 33 -19.95 15.42 37.94
C GLY A 33 -20.53 16.39 38.97
N GLU A 34 -19.70 17.27 39.52
CA GLU A 34 -20.11 18.29 40.51
C GLU A 34 -20.89 19.48 39.91
N ILE A 35 -20.62 19.85 38.66
CA ILE A 35 -21.32 20.95 37.96
C ILE A 35 -22.80 20.62 37.73
N SER A 36 -23.19 19.35 37.76
CA SER A 36 -24.60 18.94 37.56
C SER A 36 -25.56 19.59 38.54
N SER A 37 -25.07 20.10 39.64
CA SER A 37 -25.86 20.71 40.73
C SER A 37 -25.92 22.24 40.72
N SER A 38 -25.17 22.95 39.87
CA SER A 38 -25.03 24.42 39.93
C SER A 38 -25.66 25.16 38.73
N SER A 39 -25.91 26.46 38.87
CA SER A 39 -26.51 27.39 37.92
C SER A 39 -25.69 27.69 36.66
N VAL A 40 -24.96 26.71 36.12
CA VAL A 40 -24.18 26.82 34.89
C VAL A 40 -25.08 26.74 33.67
N ASP A 41 -24.72 27.44 32.58
CA ASP A 41 -25.41 27.43 31.32
C ASP A 41 -25.80 25.99 30.88
N LEU A 42 -27.09 25.77 30.63
CA LEU A 42 -27.67 24.48 30.26
C LEU A 42 -26.99 23.88 28.98
N LYS A 43 -26.55 24.74 28.06
CA LYS A 43 -25.85 24.35 26.86
C LYS A 43 -24.48 23.74 27.18
N PHE A 44 -23.74 24.38 28.06
CA PHE A 44 -22.44 23.92 28.52
C PHE A 44 -22.57 22.61 29.32
N LYS A 45 -23.60 22.47 30.15
CA LYS A 45 -23.90 21.20 30.87
C LYS A 45 -24.14 20.04 29.90
N LYS A 46 -24.87 20.29 28.84
CA LYS A 46 -25.13 19.27 27.79
C LYS A 46 -23.82 18.84 27.13
N ILE A 47 -22.99 19.80 26.68
CA ILE A 47 -21.71 19.54 26.05
C ILE A 47 -20.78 18.75 27.01
N ALA A 48 -20.66 19.19 28.24
CA ALA A 48 -19.86 18.52 29.27
C ALA A 48 -20.40 17.12 29.58
N GLY A 49 -21.73 16.94 29.60
CA GLY A 49 -22.39 15.65 29.80
C GLY A 49 -22.12 14.68 28.65
N ASP A 50 -22.20 15.13 27.41
CA ASP A 50 -21.91 14.30 26.24
C ASP A 50 -20.42 13.90 26.20
N LEU A 51 -19.51 14.76 26.62
CA LEU A 51 -18.08 14.46 26.79
C LEU A 51 -17.85 13.45 27.92
N TYR A 52 -18.48 13.65 29.06
CA TYR A 52 -18.35 12.76 30.21
C TYR A 52 -18.84 11.34 29.92
N THR A 53 -19.96 11.22 29.18
CA THR A 53 -20.52 9.94 28.78
C THR A 53 -19.91 9.37 27.51
N GLU A 54 -18.92 10.07 26.94
CA GLU A 54 -18.23 9.66 25.71
C GLU A 54 -19.19 9.42 24.51
N ASN A 55 -20.25 10.22 24.43
CA ASN A 55 -21.23 10.17 23.35
C ASN A 55 -20.69 10.85 22.07
N TRP A 56 -19.65 10.27 21.49
CA TRP A 56 -18.93 10.83 20.34
C TRP A 56 -19.83 11.07 19.13
N ASP A 57 -20.78 10.18 18.84
CA ASP A 57 -21.72 10.30 17.72
C ASP A 57 -22.64 11.54 17.85
N LYS A 58 -22.81 12.08 19.04
CA LYS A 58 -23.54 13.33 19.22
C LYS A 58 -22.69 14.56 18.93
N ILE A 59 -21.38 14.46 19.14
CA ILE A 59 -20.44 15.57 19.02
C ILE A 59 -19.92 15.69 17.61
N PHE A 60 -19.59 14.55 16.98
CA PHE A 60 -18.97 14.49 15.68
C PHE A 60 -19.92 13.98 14.59
N GLU A 61 -19.65 14.37 13.37
CA GLU A 61 -20.17 13.76 12.15
C GLU A 61 -19.03 13.52 11.17
N LEU A 62 -19.11 12.42 10.44
CA LEU A 62 -18.20 12.12 9.35
C LEU A 62 -18.81 12.64 8.05
N LYS A 63 -18.10 13.50 7.35
CA LYS A 63 -18.51 14.02 6.06
C LYS A 63 -17.44 13.71 5.01
N ARG A 64 -17.88 13.21 3.86
CA ARG A 64 -16.99 13.05 2.71
C ARG A 64 -16.76 14.42 2.06
N ASP A 65 -15.52 14.81 1.91
CA ASP A 65 -15.13 15.94 1.07
C ASP A 65 -15.06 15.45 -0.39
N GLU A 66 -16.03 15.89 -1.19
CA GLU A 66 -16.13 15.48 -2.59
C GLU A 66 -15.02 16.07 -3.47
N LYS A 67 -14.38 17.17 -3.05
CA LYS A 67 -13.32 17.81 -3.81
C LYS A 67 -11.95 17.18 -3.60
N GLU A 68 -11.67 16.78 -2.36
CA GLU A 68 -10.38 16.20 -2.00
C GLU A 68 -10.46 14.68 -1.75
N TYR A 69 -11.64 14.07 -1.99
CA TYR A 69 -11.89 12.63 -1.82
C TYR A 69 -11.50 12.08 -0.43
N ARG A 70 -11.48 12.94 0.57
CA ARG A 70 -11.14 12.59 1.95
C ARG A 70 -12.38 12.61 2.84
N VAL A 71 -12.31 11.84 3.92
CA VAL A 71 -13.33 11.91 4.97
C VAL A 71 -12.88 12.90 6.01
N VAL A 72 -13.74 13.85 6.28
CA VAL A 72 -13.51 14.92 7.23
C VAL A 72 -14.36 14.66 8.47
N LEU A 73 -13.70 14.67 9.63
CA LEU A 73 -14.39 14.66 10.90
C LEU A 73 -14.80 16.10 11.24
N LEU A 74 -16.09 16.33 11.27
CA LEU A 74 -16.67 17.61 11.61
C LEU A 74 -17.21 17.59 13.04
N VAL A 75 -16.96 18.66 13.78
CA VAL A 75 -17.69 18.93 15.02
C VAL A 75 -19.07 19.48 14.63
N LYS A 76 -20.15 18.89 15.12
CA LYS A 76 -21.51 19.38 14.83
C LYS A 76 -21.70 20.83 15.25
N LYS A 77 -22.47 21.60 14.48
CA LYS A 77 -22.64 23.05 14.61
C LYS A 77 -22.94 23.50 16.05
N GLU A 78 -23.72 22.74 16.78
CA GLU A 78 -24.09 23.05 18.17
C GLU A 78 -22.92 23.01 19.16
N TYR A 79 -21.81 22.35 18.81
CA TYR A 79 -20.58 22.27 19.61
C TYR A 79 -19.48 23.21 19.11
N ARG A 80 -19.60 23.77 17.89
CA ARG A 80 -18.59 24.66 17.26
C ARG A 80 -18.44 26.02 17.96
N GLU A 81 -19.49 26.50 18.59
CA GLU A 81 -19.47 27.81 19.28
C GLU A 81 -18.49 27.83 20.47
N GLU A 82 -18.13 26.65 20.98
CA GLU A 82 -17.10 26.47 21.99
C GLU A 82 -15.79 26.02 21.32
N ILE A 83 -15.22 26.83 20.41
CA ILE A 83 -14.08 26.54 19.53
C ILE A 83 -12.90 25.91 20.28
N TRP A 84 -12.55 26.44 21.43
CA TRP A 84 -11.44 25.93 22.24
C TRP A 84 -11.74 24.58 22.91
N LEU A 85 -13.02 24.31 23.23
CA LEU A 85 -13.47 23.01 23.71
C LEU A 85 -13.45 21.99 22.56
N GLY A 86 -13.86 22.41 21.36
CA GLY A 86 -13.82 21.58 20.15
C GLY A 86 -12.43 21.04 19.83
N LYS A 87 -11.38 21.86 19.97
CA LYS A 87 -9.99 21.45 19.76
C LYS A 87 -9.57 20.34 20.75
N ARG A 88 -9.94 20.46 22.02
CA ARG A 88 -9.65 19.45 23.05
C ARG A 88 -10.45 18.17 22.87
N ILE A 89 -11.71 18.27 22.48
CA ILE A 89 -12.55 17.13 22.14
C ILE A 89 -11.92 16.37 21.00
N LEU A 90 -11.48 17.07 19.95
CA LEU A 90 -10.85 16.46 18.81
C LEU A 90 -9.53 15.77 19.20
N PHE A 91 -8.69 16.41 19.98
CA PHE A 91 -7.46 15.80 20.50
C PHE A 91 -7.74 14.51 21.27
N TRP A 92 -8.74 14.49 22.13
CA TRP A 92 -9.13 13.30 22.87
C TRP A 92 -9.70 12.22 21.97
N TYR A 93 -10.53 12.59 21.00
CA TYR A 93 -11.06 11.68 20.02
C TYR A 93 -9.93 11.04 19.21
N LEU A 94 -8.99 11.84 18.73
CA LEU A 94 -7.83 11.36 17.98
C LEU A 94 -6.95 10.43 18.80
N ASN A 95 -6.66 10.78 20.03
CA ASN A 95 -5.85 9.96 20.92
C ASN A 95 -6.51 8.60 21.23
N ARG A 96 -7.84 8.59 21.38
CA ARG A 96 -8.59 7.36 21.67
C ARG A 96 -8.88 6.51 20.43
N PHE A 97 -8.98 7.12 19.25
CA PHE A 97 -9.31 6.46 17.98
C PHE A 97 -8.17 6.50 16.97
N ARG A 98 -6.95 6.74 17.45
CA ARG A 98 -5.71 6.82 16.68
C ARG A 98 -5.57 5.74 15.61
N ASP A 99 -6.05 4.53 15.87
CA ASP A 99 -5.88 3.37 14.99
C ASP A 99 -7.07 3.15 14.03
N LYS A 100 -8.07 4.01 14.01
CA LYS A 100 -9.37 3.65 13.41
C LYS A 100 -9.75 4.36 12.14
N CYS A 101 -9.18 5.51 11.79
CA CYS A 101 -9.65 6.24 10.62
C CYS A 101 -8.61 7.10 9.92
N VAL A 102 -8.61 7.07 8.60
CA VAL A 102 -8.02 8.12 7.76
C VAL A 102 -8.99 9.29 7.73
N ILE A 103 -8.67 10.33 8.44
CA ILE A 103 -9.60 11.46 8.61
C ILE A 103 -8.88 12.73 8.24
N GLY A 104 -9.45 13.49 7.31
CA GLY A 104 -9.13 14.91 7.16
C GLY A 104 -9.71 15.67 8.34
N LEU A 105 -9.02 16.71 8.79
CA LEU A 105 -9.52 17.65 9.78
C LEU A 105 -10.25 18.80 9.08
N ASP A 106 -11.32 19.29 9.72
CA ASP A 106 -11.96 20.54 9.31
C ASP A 106 -10.98 21.69 9.59
N ASP A 107 -10.38 22.25 8.54
CA ASP A 107 -9.38 23.32 8.66
C ASP A 107 -9.93 24.56 9.38
N ASP A 108 -11.23 24.82 9.31
CA ASP A 108 -11.88 25.94 9.99
C ASP A 108 -11.81 25.84 11.52
N LEU A 109 -11.71 24.62 12.08
CA LEU A 109 -11.55 24.41 13.52
C LEU A 109 -10.13 24.71 14.01
N PHE A 110 -9.15 24.78 13.11
CA PHE A 110 -7.74 24.80 13.45
C PHE A 110 -6.99 26.04 12.96
N THR A 111 -7.68 26.97 12.30
CA THR A 111 -7.06 28.14 11.68
C THR A 111 -6.46 29.13 12.65
N GLN A 112 -6.86 29.13 13.93
CA GLN A 112 -6.30 30.04 14.94
C GLN A 112 -6.02 29.31 16.25
N PRO A 113 -4.80 28.80 16.48
CA PRO A 113 -4.41 28.31 17.79
C PRO A 113 -4.40 29.46 18.78
N ILE A 114 -5.07 29.26 19.93
CA ILE A 114 -5.20 30.29 20.98
C ILE A 114 -3.95 30.32 21.85
N THR A 115 -3.31 29.17 22.05
CA THR A 115 -2.13 29.02 22.90
C THR A 115 -1.08 28.12 22.24
N ILE A 116 0.15 28.19 22.70
CA ILE A 116 1.23 27.28 22.25
C ILE A 116 0.90 25.82 22.50
N TYR A 117 0.11 25.50 23.52
CA TYR A 117 -0.35 24.15 23.80
C TYR A 117 -1.30 23.64 22.69
N ASP A 118 -2.17 24.53 22.20
CA ASP A 118 -3.06 24.20 21.09
C ASP A 118 -2.25 23.95 19.81
N GLU A 119 -1.19 24.73 19.56
CA GLU A 119 -0.28 24.51 18.43
C GLU A 119 0.41 23.15 18.52
N MET A 120 0.94 22.79 19.69
CA MET A 120 1.61 21.50 19.91
C MET A 120 0.66 20.31 19.71
N LEU A 121 -0.51 20.37 20.33
CA LEU A 121 -1.51 19.30 20.20
C LEU A 121 -2.09 19.19 18.80
N LEU A 122 -2.20 20.32 18.10
CA LEU A 122 -2.65 20.37 16.72
C LEU A 122 -1.62 19.75 15.77
N ALA A 123 -0.33 20.07 15.94
CA ALA A 123 0.74 19.48 15.17
C ALA A 123 0.76 17.95 15.36
N TRP A 124 0.66 17.48 16.60
CA TRP A 124 0.55 16.07 16.92
C TRP A 124 -0.66 15.40 16.24
N GLY A 125 -1.85 15.99 16.40
CA GLY A 125 -3.07 15.45 15.80
C GLY A 125 -3.02 15.40 14.27
N LYS A 126 -2.50 16.46 13.63
CA LYS A 126 -2.35 16.51 12.17
C LYS A 126 -1.38 15.46 11.63
N THR A 127 -0.24 15.28 12.26
CA THR A 127 0.77 14.32 11.80
C THR A 127 0.29 12.88 11.86
N HIS A 128 -0.53 12.55 12.86
CA HIS A 128 -1.18 11.23 12.96
C HIS A 128 -2.26 10.99 11.90
N LEU A 129 -2.84 12.07 11.35
CA LEU A 129 -3.89 12.00 10.35
C LEU A 129 -3.39 12.10 8.92
N TYR A 130 -2.17 12.59 8.73
CA TYR A 130 -1.61 12.68 7.39
C TYR A 130 -1.44 11.29 6.77
N GLY A 131 -2.01 11.11 5.59
CA GLY A 131 -1.88 9.91 4.77
C GLY A 131 -1.52 10.28 3.32
N GLY A 132 -1.20 9.25 2.52
CA GLY A 132 -0.89 9.41 1.11
C GLY A 132 0.57 9.82 0.82
N GLU A 133 0.83 10.13 -0.44
CA GLU A 133 2.20 10.36 -0.96
C GLU A 133 2.89 11.61 -0.38
N ASP A 134 2.12 12.60 0.10
CA ASP A 134 2.65 13.85 0.64
C ASP A 134 2.70 13.87 2.20
N LYS A 135 2.59 12.71 2.84
CA LYS A 135 2.64 12.63 4.32
C LYS A 135 3.94 13.20 4.87
N GLU A 136 5.07 12.83 4.28
CA GLU A 136 6.41 13.24 4.73
C GLU A 136 6.58 14.76 4.67
N GLY A 137 6.23 15.39 3.55
CA GLY A 137 6.34 16.85 3.37
C GLY A 137 5.47 17.63 4.34
N LYS A 138 4.23 17.18 4.58
CA LYS A 138 3.31 17.79 5.55
C LYS A 138 3.81 17.66 6.99
N THR A 139 4.30 16.49 7.36
CA THR A 139 4.86 16.24 8.69
C THR A 139 6.10 17.10 8.94
N LYS A 140 7.00 17.18 7.97
CA LYS A 140 8.18 18.05 8.07
C LYS A 140 7.81 19.50 8.31
N LYS A 141 6.77 20.00 7.65
CA LYS A 141 6.26 21.35 7.87
C LYS A 141 5.75 21.57 9.30
N GLU A 142 5.05 20.58 9.88
CA GLU A 142 4.58 20.69 11.29
C GLU A 142 5.76 20.65 12.27
N ILE A 143 6.78 19.81 12.02
CA ILE A 143 8.02 19.80 12.81
C ILE A 143 8.70 21.18 12.75
N GLU A 144 8.86 21.77 11.57
CA GLU A 144 9.43 23.10 11.39
C GLU A 144 8.63 24.18 12.14
N ASN A 145 7.29 24.10 12.11
CA ASN A 145 6.41 25.00 12.86
C ASN A 145 6.64 24.91 14.37
N LEU A 146 6.74 23.69 14.90
CA LEU A 146 7.05 23.48 16.33
C LEU A 146 8.43 24.02 16.69
N LEU A 147 9.44 23.78 15.86
CA LEU A 147 10.80 24.25 16.08
C LEU A 147 10.90 25.80 16.12
N ARG A 148 10.11 26.50 15.32
CA ARG A 148 10.00 27.99 15.40
C ARG A 148 9.48 28.48 16.74
N ARG A 149 8.75 27.66 17.48
CA ARG A 149 8.20 28.00 18.80
C ARG A 149 9.13 27.67 19.97
N LYS A 150 10.25 26.99 19.72
CA LYS A 150 11.21 26.54 20.74
C LYS A 150 11.60 27.65 21.70
N SER A 151 11.97 28.84 21.21
CA SER A 151 12.39 29.96 22.07
C SER A 151 11.29 30.47 23.00
N ILE A 152 10.03 30.32 22.63
CA ILE A 152 8.89 30.65 23.50
C ILE A 152 8.77 29.58 24.59
N VAL A 153 8.87 28.31 24.22
CA VAL A 153 8.74 27.17 25.14
C VAL A 153 9.84 27.17 26.20
N GLU A 154 11.07 27.52 25.84
CA GLU A 154 12.21 27.61 26.77
C GLU A 154 11.97 28.58 27.91
N ASN A 155 11.10 29.58 27.72
CA ASN A 155 10.70 30.53 28.75
C ASN A 155 9.49 30.07 29.57
N LEU A 156 8.91 28.90 29.29
CA LEU A 156 7.80 28.34 30.05
C LEU A 156 8.29 27.46 31.20
N GLY A 157 7.35 27.08 32.06
CA GLY A 157 7.65 26.13 33.14
C GLY A 157 8.06 24.75 32.61
N ILE A 158 8.80 24.00 33.44
CA ILE A 158 9.41 22.73 33.09
C ILE A 158 8.41 21.70 32.55
N GLN A 159 7.16 21.70 33.04
CA GLN A 159 6.10 20.78 32.55
C GLN A 159 5.67 21.12 31.13
N SER A 160 5.70 22.38 30.74
CA SER A 160 5.39 22.81 29.36
C SER A 160 6.52 22.45 28.40
N GLN A 161 7.76 22.58 28.90
CA GLN A 161 8.92 22.13 28.13
C GLN A 161 8.90 20.61 27.94
N LEU A 162 8.54 19.84 28.96
CA LEU A 162 8.38 18.39 28.85
C LEU A 162 7.36 18.04 27.77
N LEU A 163 6.14 18.57 27.82
CA LEU A 163 5.09 18.31 26.84
C LEU A 163 5.54 18.65 25.41
N TYR A 164 6.24 19.77 25.24
CA TYR A 164 6.76 20.17 23.95
C TYR A 164 7.75 19.15 23.37
N TRP A 165 8.74 18.74 24.18
CA TRP A 165 9.74 17.79 23.72
C TRP A 165 9.17 16.40 23.50
N GLU A 166 8.23 15.95 24.32
CA GLU A 166 7.54 14.68 24.14
C GLU A 166 6.77 14.67 22.82
N ILE A 167 5.97 15.70 22.52
CA ILE A 167 5.24 15.81 21.27
C ILE A 167 6.18 15.88 20.06
N LEU A 168 7.22 16.73 20.12
CA LEU A 168 8.17 16.86 19.00
C LEU A 168 8.86 15.53 18.70
N PHE A 169 9.35 14.84 19.72
CA PHE A 169 10.06 13.58 19.50
C PHE A 169 9.14 12.44 19.10
N GLU A 170 7.93 12.36 19.63
CA GLU A 170 6.93 11.39 19.19
C GLU A 170 6.67 11.54 17.68
N ILE A 171 6.44 12.77 17.21
CA ILE A 171 6.25 13.05 15.79
C ILE A 171 7.50 12.65 14.97
N CYS A 172 8.69 12.97 15.44
CA CYS A 172 9.93 12.64 14.75
C CYS A 172 10.16 11.12 14.68
N MET A 173 9.97 10.40 15.78
CA MET A 173 10.13 8.94 15.83
C MET A 173 9.15 8.23 14.92
N GLU A 174 7.88 8.61 14.94
CA GLU A 174 6.85 8.00 14.07
C GLU A 174 7.11 8.23 12.57
N ASN A 175 7.82 9.27 12.21
CA ASN A 175 8.16 9.60 10.84
C ASN A 175 9.61 9.28 10.45
N GLY A 176 10.37 8.65 11.34
CA GLY A 176 11.76 8.25 11.08
C GLY A 176 12.74 9.43 10.99
N ASP A 177 12.36 10.62 11.48
CA ASP A 177 13.23 11.82 11.46
C ASP A 177 14.29 11.76 12.58
N LYS A 178 15.30 10.92 12.34
CA LYS A 178 16.44 10.76 13.23
C LYS A 178 17.26 12.04 13.37
N GLU A 179 17.42 12.80 12.28
CA GLU A 179 18.28 13.99 12.25
C GLU A 179 17.82 15.04 13.25
N THR A 180 16.52 15.32 13.28
CA THR A 180 15.91 16.24 14.25
C THR A 180 16.10 15.74 15.68
N VAL A 181 15.87 14.45 15.96
CA VAL A 181 16.06 13.88 17.29
C VAL A 181 17.52 14.01 17.73
N VAL A 182 18.49 13.62 16.92
CA VAL A 182 19.92 13.71 17.23
C VAL A 182 20.33 15.16 17.53
N HIS A 183 19.83 16.11 16.74
CA HIS A 183 20.20 17.52 16.90
C HIS A 183 19.68 18.14 18.21
N TYR A 184 18.46 17.79 18.61
CA TYR A 184 17.81 18.43 19.76
C TYR A 184 17.89 17.64 21.08
N LEU A 185 18.11 16.34 21.05
CA LEU A 185 18.23 15.50 22.24
C LEU A 185 19.26 16.03 23.28
N PRO A 186 20.46 16.53 22.88
CA PRO A 186 21.42 17.12 23.81
C PRO A 186 20.97 18.43 24.44
N GLN A 187 19.98 19.14 23.86
CA GLN A 187 19.52 20.45 24.28
C GLN A 187 18.40 20.39 25.34
N ILE A 188 17.97 19.19 25.70
CA ILE A 188 16.87 18.97 26.64
C ILE A 188 17.34 19.29 28.07
N PRO A 189 16.51 19.99 28.86
CA PRO A 189 16.80 20.22 30.29
C PRO A 189 16.98 18.92 31.07
N ASP A 190 17.98 18.86 31.95
CA ASP A 190 18.30 17.66 32.74
C ASP A 190 17.11 17.14 33.57
N GLN A 191 16.25 18.05 34.01
CA GLN A 191 15.09 17.71 34.85
C GLN A 191 14.05 16.82 34.12
N ILE A 192 14.05 16.80 32.78
CA ILE A 192 13.08 16.04 32.01
C ILE A 192 13.70 14.91 31.17
N LYS A 193 15.02 14.72 31.21
CA LYS A 193 15.73 13.65 30.48
C LYS A 193 15.28 12.23 30.86
N GLU A 194 14.75 12.10 32.07
CA GLU A 194 14.30 10.81 32.60
C GLU A 194 12.86 10.45 32.20
N SER A 195 12.15 11.33 31.48
CA SER A 195 10.79 11.00 31.01
C SER A 195 10.80 9.83 30.02
N LYS A 196 9.66 9.13 29.92
CA LYS A 196 9.48 7.96 29.07
C LYS A 196 9.85 8.29 27.62
N THR A 197 9.18 9.26 27.01
CA THR A 197 9.36 9.60 25.59
C THR A 197 10.76 10.10 25.26
N ILE A 198 11.43 10.79 26.19
CA ILE A 198 12.81 11.24 25.98
C ILE A 198 13.79 10.03 25.96
N LYS A 199 13.55 9.04 26.83
CA LYS A 199 14.31 7.78 26.80
C LYS A 199 14.03 6.97 25.52
N GLU A 200 12.78 6.89 25.09
CA GLU A 200 12.39 6.28 23.82
C GLU A 200 13.14 6.94 22.65
N ALA A 201 13.16 8.28 22.59
CA ALA A 201 13.91 9.02 21.58
C ALA A 201 15.42 8.72 21.59
N LYS A 202 16.01 8.54 22.78
CA LYS A 202 17.41 8.10 22.91
C LYS A 202 17.63 6.69 22.33
N PHE A 203 16.76 5.74 22.68
CA PHE A 203 16.85 4.37 22.16
C PHE A 203 16.57 4.32 20.66
N PHE A 204 15.60 5.09 20.16
CA PHE A 204 15.34 5.23 18.74
C PHE A 204 16.61 5.59 17.95
N VAL A 205 17.36 6.60 18.40
CA VAL A 205 18.63 6.97 17.76
C VAL A 205 19.66 5.83 17.86
N GLN A 206 19.80 5.22 19.03
CA GLN A 206 20.76 4.13 19.25
C GLN A 206 20.45 2.90 18.39
N ILE A 207 19.17 2.56 18.19
CA ILE A 207 18.72 1.46 17.36
C ILE A 207 19.09 1.74 15.88
N LEU A 208 18.81 2.94 15.40
CA LEU A 208 19.13 3.34 14.03
C LEU A 208 20.64 3.49 13.76
N ASP A 209 21.44 3.75 14.81
CA ASP A 209 22.90 3.78 14.74
C ASP A 209 23.56 2.42 14.99
N GLU A 210 22.76 1.38 15.23
CA GLU A 210 23.22 0.02 15.55
C GLU A 210 24.17 -0.04 16.79
N ASN A 211 24.05 0.92 17.71
CA ASN A 211 24.91 1.02 18.89
C ASN A 211 24.14 0.87 20.22
N VAL A 212 22.96 0.27 20.18
CA VAL A 212 22.11 0.08 21.35
C VAL A 212 22.72 -0.90 22.34
N ASN A 213 22.65 -0.56 23.63
CA ASN A 213 22.90 -1.53 24.70
C ASN A 213 21.64 -2.37 24.96
N GLU A 214 21.65 -3.61 24.47
CA GLU A 214 20.53 -4.55 24.56
C GLU A 214 20.01 -4.71 25.99
N GLN A 215 20.90 -4.84 26.99
CA GLN A 215 20.48 -5.02 28.38
C GLN A 215 19.82 -3.77 28.96
N GLU A 216 20.30 -2.58 28.58
CA GLU A 216 19.72 -1.31 29.02
C GLU A 216 18.34 -1.11 28.41
N LEU A 217 18.19 -1.43 27.11
CA LEU A 217 16.90 -1.38 26.42
C LEU A 217 15.89 -2.35 27.05
N VAL A 218 16.27 -3.60 27.30
CA VAL A 218 15.40 -4.59 27.97
C VAL A 218 14.95 -4.11 29.34
N ARG A 219 15.88 -3.58 30.17
CA ARG A 219 15.53 -3.03 31.50
C ARG A 219 14.58 -1.85 31.40
N PHE A 220 14.78 -0.99 30.43
CA PHE A 220 13.89 0.12 30.18
C PHE A 220 12.48 -0.36 29.84
N CYS A 221 12.32 -1.27 28.88
CA CYS A 221 11.02 -1.84 28.50
C CYS A 221 10.31 -2.54 29.66
N ILE A 222 11.04 -3.26 30.51
CA ILE A 222 10.48 -3.84 31.74
C ILE A 222 9.98 -2.74 32.69
N SER A 223 10.74 -1.66 32.82
CA SER A 223 10.39 -0.57 33.76
C SER A 223 9.13 0.20 33.38
N ILE A 224 8.77 0.20 32.10
CA ILE A 224 7.56 0.88 31.57
C ILE A 224 6.42 -0.08 31.22
N ASP A 225 6.63 -1.38 31.40
CA ASP A 225 5.71 -2.47 31.02
C ASP A 225 5.25 -2.38 29.54
N ASP A 226 6.21 -2.04 28.65
CA ASP A 226 5.97 -1.82 27.23
C ASP A 226 7.18 -2.32 26.43
N ALA A 227 6.95 -3.16 25.42
CA ALA A 227 8.00 -3.76 24.60
C ALA A 227 8.08 -3.18 23.18
N SER A 228 7.39 -2.08 22.89
CA SER A 228 7.34 -1.48 21.53
C SER A 228 8.73 -1.16 20.99
N GLU A 229 9.66 -0.67 21.84
CA GLU A 229 11.03 -0.40 21.44
C GLU A 229 11.83 -1.68 21.13
N LEU A 230 11.50 -2.81 21.77
CA LEU A 230 12.08 -4.12 21.44
C LEU A 230 11.54 -4.66 20.13
N GLU A 231 10.25 -4.46 19.86
CA GLU A 231 9.66 -4.80 18.57
C GLU A 231 10.37 -4.02 17.44
N PHE A 232 10.53 -2.71 17.62
CA PHE A 232 11.25 -1.86 16.67
C PHE A 232 12.71 -2.29 16.50
N TYR A 233 13.40 -2.63 17.59
CA TYR A 233 14.77 -3.13 17.57
C TYR A 233 14.89 -4.45 16.81
N CYS A 234 13.97 -5.37 17.02
CA CYS A 234 13.93 -6.67 16.34
C CYS A 234 13.56 -6.55 14.85
N ALA A 235 12.64 -5.65 14.50
CA ALA A 235 12.17 -5.47 13.12
C ALA A 235 13.30 -5.07 12.14
N GLY A 236 14.35 -4.38 12.64
CA GLY A 236 15.53 -4.01 11.84
C GLY A 236 16.62 -5.08 11.74
N LYS A 237 16.47 -6.24 12.41
CA LYS A 237 17.51 -7.28 12.52
C LYS A 237 17.23 -8.49 11.63
N ASP A 238 18.28 -9.29 11.38
CA ASP A 238 18.11 -10.56 10.69
C ASP A 238 17.34 -11.59 11.56
N ALA A 239 16.74 -12.58 10.89
CA ALA A 239 15.89 -13.54 11.56
C ALA A 239 16.63 -14.40 12.61
N GLU A 240 17.91 -14.65 12.45
CA GLU A 240 18.69 -15.43 13.42
C GLU A 240 18.91 -14.65 14.72
N PHE A 241 19.12 -13.34 14.60
CA PHE A 241 19.20 -12.45 15.75
C PHE A 241 17.88 -12.43 16.53
N VAL A 242 16.76 -12.24 15.83
CA VAL A 242 15.41 -12.18 16.44
C VAL A 242 15.11 -13.46 17.20
N ILE A 243 15.44 -14.63 16.62
CA ILE A 243 15.25 -15.93 17.28
C ILE A 243 16.05 -16.00 18.58
N LYS A 244 17.35 -15.72 18.55
CA LYS A 244 18.19 -15.75 19.73
C LYS A 244 17.78 -14.73 20.79
N PHE A 245 17.35 -13.57 20.36
CA PHE A 245 16.87 -12.52 21.25
C PHE A 245 15.61 -12.98 22.00
N TYR A 246 14.63 -13.53 21.29
CA TYR A 246 13.39 -14.01 21.89
C TYR A 246 13.64 -15.23 22.80
N GLU A 247 14.49 -16.18 22.42
CA GLU A 247 14.88 -17.31 23.25
C GLU A 247 15.50 -16.85 24.58
N LYS A 248 16.20 -15.71 24.57
CA LYS A 248 16.86 -15.16 25.76
C LYS A 248 15.93 -14.31 26.65
N TYR A 249 15.05 -13.53 26.04
CA TYR A 249 14.28 -12.49 26.74
C TYR A 249 12.76 -12.66 26.63
N GLY A 250 12.24 -13.49 25.73
CA GLY A 250 10.81 -13.61 25.43
C GLY A 250 9.95 -13.92 26.66
N VAL A 251 10.48 -14.71 27.61
CA VAL A 251 9.79 -15.02 28.87
C VAL A 251 9.50 -13.75 29.69
N LEU A 252 10.31 -12.70 29.59
CA LEU A 252 10.10 -11.43 30.28
C LEU A 252 8.96 -10.60 29.69
N PHE A 253 8.56 -10.90 28.46
CA PHE A 253 7.55 -10.19 27.67
C PHE A 253 6.45 -11.10 27.15
N GLU A 254 6.08 -12.13 27.92
CA GLU A 254 5.08 -13.14 27.51
C GLU A 254 3.73 -12.54 27.08
N ASN A 255 3.37 -11.37 27.58
CA ASN A 255 2.12 -10.68 27.25
C ASN A 255 2.24 -9.79 26.01
N ASN A 256 3.45 -9.61 25.48
CA ASN A 256 3.65 -8.79 24.28
C ASN A 256 3.46 -9.63 23.02
N TYR A 257 2.38 -9.35 22.30
CA TYR A 257 2.06 -10.05 21.06
C TYR A 257 3.03 -9.72 19.92
N GLY A 258 3.45 -8.47 19.77
CA GLY A 258 4.30 -8.04 18.67
C GLY A 258 5.67 -8.73 18.68
N LEU A 259 6.30 -8.81 19.84
CA LEU A 259 7.58 -9.53 19.98
C LEU A 259 7.44 -11.03 19.73
N PHE A 260 6.33 -11.63 20.17
CA PHE A 260 6.00 -13.03 19.88
C PHE A 260 5.79 -13.25 18.37
N GLU A 261 5.05 -12.38 17.72
CA GLU A 261 4.80 -12.42 16.27
C GLU A 261 6.10 -12.34 15.47
N GLU A 262 6.98 -11.38 15.79
CA GLU A 262 8.28 -11.24 15.14
C GLU A 262 9.14 -12.51 15.28
N TYR A 263 9.14 -13.14 16.46
CA TYR A 263 9.84 -14.40 16.66
C TYR A 263 9.31 -15.51 15.76
N VAL A 264 8.00 -15.72 15.72
CA VAL A 264 7.38 -16.77 14.90
C VAL A 264 7.65 -16.52 13.41
N LEU A 265 7.55 -15.27 12.96
CA LEU A 265 7.86 -14.88 11.58
C LEU A 265 9.34 -15.08 11.26
N ALA A 266 10.25 -14.82 12.20
CA ALA A 266 11.68 -15.06 12.04
C ALA A 266 11.98 -16.56 11.91
N CYS A 267 11.37 -17.42 12.74
CA CYS A 267 11.46 -18.87 12.63
C CYS A 267 10.98 -19.35 11.25
N LYS A 268 9.87 -18.82 10.77
CA LYS A 268 9.35 -19.14 9.44
C LYS A 268 10.32 -18.74 8.33
N ARG A 269 10.88 -17.52 8.38
CA ARG A 269 11.87 -17.05 7.39
C ARG A 269 13.11 -17.95 7.31
N LYS A 270 13.47 -18.61 8.42
CA LYS A 270 14.57 -19.57 8.50
C LYS A 270 14.16 -21.03 8.25
N ASN A 271 12.92 -21.28 7.80
CA ASN A 271 12.36 -22.63 7.64
C ASN A 271 12.43 -23.49 8.91
N ARG A 272 12.37 -22.86 10.08
CA ARG A 272 12.33 -23.53 11.40
C ARG A 272 10.88 -23.72 11.90
N CYS A 273 9.93 -23.99 11.00
CA CYS A 273 8.56 -24.36 11.38
C CYS A 273 8.56 -25.81 11.86
N THR A 274 8.94 -26.02 13.12
CA THR A 274 8.95 -27.31 13.78
C THR A 274 7.63 -27.55 14.49
N ASP A 275 7.32 -28.82 14.80
CA ASP A 275 6.14 -29.17 15.61
C ASP A 275 6.18 -28.47 16.99
N ASP A 276 7.37 -28.19 17.52
CA ASP A 276 7.53 -27.45 18.77
C ASP A 276 7.11 -25.99 18.63
N LEU A 277 7.44 -25.33 17.51
CA LEU A 277 6.98 -23.96 17.26
C LEU A 277 5.46 -23.92 17.11
N ILE A 278 4.89 -24.86 16.38
CA ILE A 278 3.43 -24.96 16.20
C ILE A 278 2.77 -25.15 17.56
N ARG A 279 3.28 -26.08 18.38
CA ARG A 279 2.79 -26.32 19.74
C ARG A 279 2.88 -25.05 20.61
N MET A 280 4.01 -24.33 20.55
CA MET A 280 4.18 -23.06 21.27
C MET A 280 3.11 -22.04 20.85
N VAL A 281 2.85 -21.91 19.55
CA VAL A 281 1.79 -21.00 19.05
C VAL A 281 0.42 -21.45 19.53
N GLU A 282 0.12 -22.75 19.54
CA GLU A 282 -1.13 -23.30 20.07
C GLU A 282 -1.30 -23.04 21.56
N GLU A 283 -0.25 -23.18 22.36
CA GLU A 283 -0.27 -22.90 23.81
C GLU A 283 -0.61 -21.43 24.11
N GLN A 284 -0.28 -20.51 23.18
CA GLN A 284 -0.66 -19.10 23.29
C GLN A 284 -2.11 -18.80 22.83
N LYS A 285 -2.82 -19.80 22.31
CA LYS A 285 -4.19 -19.62 21.79
C LYS A 285 -5.13 -18.98 22.80
N ASP A 286 -5.16 -19.45 24.03
CA ASP A 286 -6.06 -18.90 25.05
C ASP A 286 -5.76 -17.45 25.40
N ARG A 287 -4.51 -17.03 25.27
CA ARG A 287 -4.06 -15.65 25.52
C ARG A 287 -4.41 -14.72 24.36
N TYR A 288 -4.26 -15.17 23.11
CA TYR A 288 -4.34 -14.32 21.93
C TYR A 288 -5.52 -14.65 20.98
N LYS A 289 -6.36 -15.64 21.29
CA LYS A 289 -7.50 -16.04 20.44
C LYS A 289 -8.47 -14.92 20.07
N ASN A 290 -8.48 -13.85 20.86
CA ASN A 290 -9.31 -12.68 20.62
C ASN A 290 -8.67 -11.67 19.65
N ARG A 291 -7.46 -11.95 19.11
CA ARG A 291 -6.76 -11.09 18.13
C ARG A 291 -6.81 -11.70 16.75
N ILE A 292 -7.23 -10.94 15.75
CA ILE A 292 -7.22 -11.36 14.35
C ILE A 292 -5.79 -11.63 13.88
N GLU A 293 -4.82 -10.85 14.34
CA GLU A 293 -3.40 -10.98 14.02
C GLU A 293 -2.86 -12.36 14.43
N TYR A 294 -3.28 -12.86 15.60
CA TYR A 294 -2.88 -14.20 16.04
C TYR A 294 -3.35 -15.28 15.05
N TRP A 295 -4.59 -15.23 14.61
CA TRP A 295 -5.12 -16.21 13.65
C TRP A 295 -4.48 -16.05 12.27
N ASN A 296 -4.15 -14.81 11.92
CA ASN A 296 -3.39 -14.51 10.73
C ASN A 296 -1.99 -15.14 10.77
N LEU A 297 -1.29 -15.02 11.89
CA LEU A 297 0.00 -15.65 12.16
C LEU A 297 -0.10 -17.18 12.11
N TYR A 298 -1.04 -17.77 12.85
CA TYR A 298 -1.28 -19.21 12.92
C TYR A 298 -1.51 -19.80 11.53
N SER A 299 -2.33 -19.16 10.70
CA SER A 299 -2.59 -19.59 9.32
C SER A 299 -1.33 -19.58 8.42
N THR A 300 -0.29 -18.85 8.79
CA THR A 300 0.98 -18.82 8.03
C THR A 300 1.87 -20.03 8.30
N LEU A 301 1.63 -20.75 9.38
CA LEU A 301 2.39 -21.96 9.76
C LEU A 301 1.92 -23.22 9.02
N GLY A 302 0.92 -23.11 8.15
CA GLY A 302 0.42 -24.23 7.35
C GLY A 302 -0.64 -25.10 8.03
N GLU A 303 -0.99 -24.81 9.27
CA GLU A 303 -2.05 -25.52 9.99
C GLU A 303 -3.44 -25.20 9.44
N LYS A 304 -4.35 -26.17 9.58
CA LYS A 304 -5.76 -25.96 9.20
C LYS A 304 -6.44 -25.09 10.25
N VAL A 305 -6.49 -23.80 9.97
CA VAL A 305 -7.28 -22.88 10.78
C VAL A 305 -8.76 -23.19 10.55
N ASP A 306 -9.53 -23.36 11.63
CA ASP A 306 -10.99 -23.39 11.53
C ASP A 306 -11.52 -21.97 11.33
N PHE A 307 -11.55 -21.56 10.06
CA PHE A 307 -12.04 -20.25 9.66
C PHE A 307 -13.51 -20.03 10.02
N VAL A 308 -14.31 -21.11 10.08
CA VAL A 308 -15.74 -21.02 10.44
C VAL A 308 -15.90 -20.70 11.92
N ASP A 309 -15.15 -21.39 12.79
CA ASP A 309 -15.16 -21.11 14.22
C ASP A 309 -14.63 -19.70 14.53
N LEU A 310 -13.54 -19.29 13.88
CA LEU A 310 -13.03 -17.94 14.04
C LEU A 310 -14.06 -16.88 13.62
N CYS A 311 -14.71 -17.03 12.47
CA CYS A 311 -15.74 -16.07 12.03
C CYS A 311 -16.93 -16.02 12.99
N LYS A 312 -17.27 -17.15 13.62
CA LYS A 312 -18.28 -17.20 14.68
C LYS A 312 -17.84 -16.40 15.91
N GLN A 313 -16.60 -16.56 16.35
CA GLN A 313 -16.04 -15.81 17.50
C GLN A 313 -16.00 -14.31 17.21
N VAL A 314 -15.63 -13.94 15.97
CA VAL A 314 -15.64 -12.54 15.50
C VAL A 314 -17.05 -11.95 15.58
N LYS A 315 -18.07 -12.65 15.07
CA LYS A 315 -19.48 -12.21 15.15
C LYS A 315 -19.97 -12.02 16.59
N GLU A 316 -19.54 -12.86 17.50
CA GLU A 316 -19.90 -12.77 18.91
C GLU A 316 -19.17 -11.61 19.64
N GLY A 317 -18.40 -10.80 18.92
CA GLY A 317 -17.65 -9.66 19.48
C GLY A 317 -16.48 -10.05 20.36
N LYS A 318 -16.02 -11.31 20.29
CA LYS A 318 -14.91 -11.82 21.10
C LYS A 318 -13.54 -11.57 20.51
N VAL A 319 -13.48 -11.29 19.20
CA VAL A 319 -12.22 -11.00 18.50
C VAL A 319 -12.05 -9.50 18.33
N VAL A 320 -10.92 -9.00 18.81
CA VAL A 320 -10.47 -7.61 18.67
C VAL A 320 -9.20 -7.61 17.83
N GLY A 321 -9.04 -6.65 16.94
CA GLY A 321 -7.84 -6.55 16.12
C GLY A 321 -7.78 -5.23 15.38
N GLN A 322 -6.61 -4.93 14.86
CA GLN A 322 -6.40 -3.76 14.01
C GLN A 322 -7.10 -3.96 12.65
N ILE A 323 -7.57 -2.87 12.06
CA ILE A 323 -8.20 -2.88 10.73
C ILE A 323 -7.29 -3.56 9.70
N ARG A 324 -5.99 -3.29 9.75
CA ARG A 324 -4.99 -3.89 8.85
C ARG A 324 -4.95 -5.41 8.99
N GLY A 325 -4.87 -5.94 10.19
CA GLY A 325 -4.94 -7.39 10.43
C GLY A 325 -6.22 -8.02 9.91
N GLY A 326 -7.36 -7.34 10.08
CA GLY A 326 -8.66 -7.76 9.53
C GLY A 326 -8.68 -7.78 8.00
N ILE A 327 -8.11 -6.77 7.34
CA ILE A 327 -8.00 -6.71 5.88
C ILE A 327 -7.13 -7.86 5.35
N GLU A 328 -5.96 -8.09 5.94
CA GLU A 328 -5.06 -9.18 5.56
C GLU A 328 -5.71 -10.54 5.75
N PHE A 329 -6.42 -10.74 6.87
CA PHE A 329 -7.15 -11.97 7.15
C PHE A 329 -8.27 -12.22 6.13
N ALA A 330 -9.06 -11.20 5.80
CA ALA A 330 -10.11 -11.30 4.78
C ALA A 330 -9.53 -11.63 3.38
N HIS A 331 -8.36 -11.09 3.04
CA HIS A 331 -7.65 -11.48 1.81
C HIS A 331 -7.26 -12.97 1.81
N LYS A 332 -6.82 -13.52 2.94
CA LYS A 332 -6.52 -14.96 3.07
C LYS A 332 -7.77 -15.81 2.92
N LEU A 333 -8.88 -15.40 3.54
CA LEU A 333 -10.16 -16.07 3.38
C LEU A 333 -10.58 -16.14 1.91
N LEU A 334 -10.50 -15.01 1.18
CA LEU A 334 -10.80 -14.96 -0.26
C LEU A 334 -9.89 -15.86 -1.08
N ASN A 335 -8.59 -15.87 -0.79
CA ASN A 335 -7.62 -16.72 -1.49
C ASN A 335 -7.93 -18.22 -1.29
N ASN A 336 -8.47 -18.58 -0.14
CA ASN A 336 -8.88 -19.94 0.21
C ASN A 336 -10.36 -20.24 -0.11
N LYS A 337 -11.05 -19.34 -0.86
CA LYS A 337 -12.44 -19.47 -1.31
C LYS A 337 -13.50 -19.45 -0.20
N TYR A 338 -13.17 -18.96 0.99
CA TYR A 338 -14.11 -18.69 2.09
C TYR A 338 -14.79 -17.33 1.91
N ILE A 339 -15.65 -17.22 0.87
CA ILE A 339 -16.24 -15.95 0.44
C ILE A 339 -17.20 -15.38 1.49
N LEU A 340 -18.01 -16.25 2.11
CA LEU A 340 -19.00 -15.84 3.13
C LEU A 340 -18.32 -15.30 4.38
N GLU A 341 -17.26 -15.97 4.84
CA GLU A 341 -16.46 -15.59 6.00
C GLU A 341 -15.72 -14.28 5.73
N ALA A 342 -15.13 -14.14 4.53
CA ALA A 342 -14.50 -12.88 4.11
C ALA A 342 -15.49 -11.72 4.13
N ARG A 343 -16.74 -11.93 3.67
CA ARG A 343 -17.80 -10.91 3.72
C ARG A 343 -18.11 -10.50 5.15
N GLN A 344 -18.20 -11.45 6.07
CA GLN A 344 -18.49 -11.17 7.47
C GLN A 344 -17.39 -10.29 8.10
N ILE A 345 -16.12 -10.59 7.82
CA ILE A 345 -15.00 -9.76 8.28
C ILE A 345 -15.08 -8.35 7.67
N CYS A 346 -15.39 -8.24 6.37
CA CYS A 346 -15.58 -6.93 5.73
C CYS A 346 -16.71 -6.12 6.38
N GLU A 347 -17.86 -6.74 6.63
CA GLU A 347 -19.01 -6.08 7.26
C GLU A 347 -18.69 -5.57 8.66
N MET A 348 -17.91 -6.32 9.44
CA MET A 348 -17.48 -5.86 10.76
C MET A 348 -16.56 -4.64 10.70
N MET A 349 -15.70 -4.58 9.69
CA MET A 349 -14.78 -3.45 9.51
C MET A 349 -15.45 -2.26 8.82
N ALA A 350 -16.62 -2.43 8.20
CA ALA A 350 -17.23 -1.43 7.33
C ALA A 350 -17.37 -0.06 8.00
N ALA A 351 -17.81 -0.02 9.26
CA ALA A 351 -18.01 1.22 9.98
C ALA A 351 -16.73 2.05 10.18
N THR A 352 -15.56 1.38 10.25
CA THR A 352 -14.28 2.01 10.56
C THR A 352 -13.33 2.04 9.37
N ALA A 353 -13.44 1.09 8.45
CA ALA A 353 -12.51 0.92 7.34
C ALA A 353 -13.06 1.38 5.97
N GLN A 354 -14.35 1.70 5.86
CA GLN A 354 -15.04 1.99 4.58
C GLN A 354 -14.38 3.08 3.72
N TYR A 355 -13.59 3.94 4.32
CA TYR A 355 -12.89 5.03 3.64
C TYR A 355 -11.46 4.69 3.22
N SER A 356 -10.91 3.58 3.76
CA SER A 356 -9.57 3.12 3.39
C SER A 356 -9.55 2.53 1.98
N ASN A 357 -8.59 2.94 1.16
CA ASN A 357 -8.40 2.37 -0.17
C ASN A 357 -8.06 0.88 -0.11
N GLU A 358 -7.36 0.43 0.93
CA GLU A 358 -7.07 -1.00 1.15
C GLU A 358 -8.36 -1.79 1.38
N TYR A 359 -9.27 -1.26 2.18
CA TYR A 359 -10.58 -1.87 2.40
C TYR A 359 -11.43 -1.87 1.13
N LYS A 360 -11.46 -0.76 0.37
CA LYS A 360 -12.18 -0.69 -0.92
C LYS A 360 -11.64 -1.70 -1.93
N VAL A 361 -10.30 -1.89 -1.99
CA VAL A 361 -9.68 -2.92 -2.84
C VAL A 361 -10.10 -4.32 -2.40
N LEU A 362 -10.11 -4.61 -1.09
CA LEU A 362 -10.61 -5.86 -0.54
C LEU A 362 -12.09 -6.08 -0.91
N LEU A 363 -12.93 -5.07 -0.74
CA LEU A 363 -14.35 -5.13 -1.09
C LEU A 363 -14.55 -5.35 -2.59
N GLY A 364 -13.75 -4.70 -3.44
CA GLY A 364 -13.73 -4.95 -4.88
C GLY A 364 -13.41 -6.41 -5.22
N ARG A 365 -12.39 -7.00 -4.57
CA ARG A 365 -12.06 -8.43 -4.72
C ARG A 365 -13.19 -9.35 -4.26
N LEU A 366 -13.81 -9.02 -3.15
CA LEU A 366 -14.95 -9.78 -2.62
C LEU A 366 -16.13 -9.76 -3.59
N LEU A 367 -16.48 -8.58 -4.11
CA LEU A 367 -17.56 -8.44 -5.10
C LEU A 367 -17.27 -9.18 -6.41
N ILE A 368 -16.01 -9.22 -6.85
CA ILE A 368 -15.59 -10.06 -7.98
C ILE A 368 -15.84 -11.54 -7.68
N ALA A 369 -15.47 -12.01 -6.48
CA ALA A 369 -15.69 -13.40 -6.06
C ALA A 369 -17.20 -13.76 -5.96
N GLU A 370 -18.05 -12.76 -5.72
CA GLU A 370 -19.50 -12.89 -5.71
C GLU A 370 -20.17 -12.69 -7.09
N ASN A 371 -19.37 -12.49 -8.16
CA ASN A 371 -19.84 -12.17 -9.51
C ASN A 371 -20.61 -10.84 -9.63
N LYS A 372 -20.43 -9.91 -8.69
CA LYS A 372 -21.00 -8.56 -8.70
C LYS A 372 -20.07 -7.58 -9.41
N TYR A 373 -19.86 -7.80 -10.71
CA TYR A 373 -18.82 -7.12 -11.48
C TYR A 373 -19.01 -5.62 -11.63
N ILE A 374 -20.26 -5.15 -11.74
CA ILE A 374 -20.56 -3.71 -11.88
C ILE A 374 -20.21 -2.98 -10.58
N GLU A 375 -20.70 -3.50 -9.45
CA GLU A 375 -20.41 -2.93 -8.13
C GLU A 375 -18.91 -2.94 -7.83
N ALA A 376 -18.21 -4.02 -8.20
CA ALA A 376 -16.75 -4.11 -8.07
C ALA A 376 -16.03 -3.05 -8.91
N LEU A 377 -16.48 -2.83 -10.15
CA LEU A 377 -15.92 -1.81 -11.03
C LEU A 377 -16.09 -0.41 -10.45
N ASP A 378 -17.28 -0.08 -9.95
CA ASP A 378 -17.59 1.24 -9.38
C ASP A 378 -16.69 1.52 -8.15
N ILE A 379 -16.50 0.52 -7.28
CA ILE A 379 -15.62 0.67 -6.10
C ILE A 379 -14.15 0.83 -6.51
N LEU A 380 -13.66 0.02 -7.46
CA LEU A 380 -12.25 0.11 -7.89
C LEU A 380 -11.98 1.41 -8.65
N LYS A 381 -12.95 1.94 -9.38
CA LYS A 381 -12.84 3.29 -9.97
C LYS A 381 -12.76 4.38 -8.92
N ALA A 382 -13.55 4.30 -7.85
CA ALA A 382 -13.41 5.23 -6.75
C ALA A 382 -12.02 5.16 -6.08
N VAL A 383 -11.40 3.97 -6.03
CA VAL A 383 -10.00 3.81 -5.54
C VAL A 383 -9.00 4.47 -6.48
N GLU A 384 -9.19 4.34 -7.80
CA GLU A 384 -8.37 5.02 -8.81
C GLU A 384 -8.50 6.55 -8.70
N GLU A 385 -9.73 7.06 -8.56
CA GLU A 385 -10.03 8.48 -8.38
C GLU A 385 -9.43 9.06 -7.10
N ASP A 386 -9.33 8.24 -6.03
CA ASP A 386 -8.64 8.60 -4.79
C ASP A 386 -7.09 8.58 -4.93
N GLY A 387 -6.56 8.40 -6.16
CA GLY A 387 -5.12 8.44 -6.46
C GLY A 387 -4.37 7.13 -6.19
N CYS A 388 -5.04 6.04 -5.87
CA CYS A 388 -4.39 4.75 -5.64
C CYS A 388 -4.13 4.01 -6.97
N ILE A 389 -3.02 4.33 -7.63
CA ILE A 389 -2.62 3.77 -8.93
C ILE A 389 -1.74 2.52 -8.71
N LYS A 390 -2.35 1.43 -8.24
CA LYS A 390 -1.66 0.13 -8.09
C LYS A 390 -1.93 -0.77 -9.31
N PRO A 391 -0.97 -1.61 -9.73
CA PRO A 391 -1.15 -2.52 -10.86
C PRO A 391 -2.44 -3.32 -10.79
N PHE A 392 -2.69 -3.99 -9.66
CA PHE A 392 -3.91 -4.77 -9.47
C PHE A 392 -5.21 -3.97 -9.69
N VAL A 393 -5.27 -2.71 -9.21
CA VAL A 393 -6.46 -1.87 -9.34
C VAL A 393 -6.73 -1.57 -10.82
N ILE A 394 -5.71 -1.09 -11.54
CA ILE A 394 -5.83 -0.71 -12.96
C ILE A 394 -6.15 -1.94 -13.82
N GLU A 395 -5.47 -3.07 -13.61
CA GLU A 395 -5.74 -4.30 -14.34
C GLU A 395 -7.18 -4.80 -14.13
N LYS A 396 -7.70 -4.72 -12.89
CA LYS A 396 -9.08 -5.13 -12.61
C LYS A 396 -10.11 -4.16 -13.16
N ILE A 397 -9.86 -2.86 -13.13
CA ILE A 397 -10.74 -1.89 -13.79
C ILE A 397 -10.84 -2.18 -15.29
N LEU A 398 -9.72 -2.42 -15.97
CA LEU A 398 -9.71 -2.77 -17.39
C LEU A 398 -10.47 -4.06 -17.66
N GLN A 399 -10.15 -5.13 -16.92
CA GLN A 399 -10.80 -6.43 -17.06
C GLN A 399 -12.32 -6.33 -16.86
N LEU A 400 -12.76 -5.68 -15.78
CA LEU A 400 -14.18 -5.52 -15.45
C LEU A 400 -14.89 -4.60 -16.45
N SER A 401 -14.22 -3.57 -16.95
CA SER A 401 -14.80 -2.70 -18.00
C SER A 401 -15.11 -3.46 -19.27
N ILE A 402 -14.22 -4.38 -19.68
CA ILE A 402 -14.45 -5.27 -20.82
C ILE A 402 -15.63 -6.22 -20.55
N VAL A 403 -15.62 -6.91 -19.41
CA VAL A 403 -16.68 -7.87 -19.02
C VAL A 403 -18.05 -7.18 -18.93
N CYS A 404 -18.10 -5.99 -18.33
CA CYS A 404 -19.33 -5.22 -18.17
C CYS A 404 -19.69 -4.37 -19.40
N LYS A 405 -18.89 -4.42 -20.46
CA LYS A 405 -19.02 -3.59 -21.68
C LYS A 405 -19.13 -2.08 -21.35
N ARG A 406 -18.34 -1.63 -20.39
CA ARG A 406 -18.26 -0.22 -19.97
C ARG A 406 -17.10 0.48 -20.69
N ARG A 407 -17.30 1.76 -21.00
CA ARG A 407 -16.24 2.57 -21.60
C ARG A 407 -15.14 2.83 -20.58
N ILE A 408 -13.89 2.62 -21.01
CA ILE A 408 -12.69 3.01 -20.25
C ILE A 408 -12.45 4.50 -20.47
N ASP A 409 -12.29 5.26 -19.39
CA ASP A 409 -12.03 6.69 -19.45
C ASP A 409 -10.57 6.99 -19.79
N ARG A 410 -10.29 8.27 -20.10
CA ARG A 410 -8.95 8.71 -20.49
C ARG A 410 -7.93 8.59 -19.35
N GLN A 411 -8.37 8.82 -18.11
CA GLN A 411 -7.47 8.76 -16.97
C GLN A 411 -6.98 7.34 -16.71
N THR A 412 -7.87 6.34 -16.77
CA THR A 412 -7.48 4.94 -16.66
C THR A 412 -6.48 4.54 -17.76
N ILE A 413 -6.65 5.04 -19.00
CA ILE A 413 -5.68 4.79 -20.08
C ILE A 413 -4.31 5.40 -19.77
N ILE A 414 -4.26 6.60 -19.19
CA ILE A 414 -3.01 7.22 -18.72
C ILE A 414 -2.41 6.39 -17.59
N ASN A 415 -3.21 5.91 -16.66
CA ASN A 415 -2.74 5.11 -15.54
C ASN A 415 -2.16 3.76 -15.96
N VAL A 416 -2.60 3.19 -17.10
CA VAL A 416 -1.91 2.03 -17.71
C VAL A 416 -0.46 2.33 -18.03
N GLN A 417 -0.14 3.55 -18.48
CA GLN A 417 1.24 3.96 -18.75
C GLN A 417 2.06 4.10 -17.45
N ASN A 418 1.43 4.50 -16.36
CA ASN A 418 2.08 4.67 -15.07
C ASN A 418 2.41 3.32 -14.41
N VAL A 419 1.47 2.36 -14.46
CA VAL A 419 1.69 1.02 -13.88
C VAL A 419 2.55 0.13 -14.79
N ASP A 420 2.49 0.34 -16.09
CA ASP A 420 3.34 -0.25 -17.15
C ASP A 420 3.52 -1.77 -17.06
N THR A 421 2.46 -2.52 -16.71
CA THR A 421 2.49 -3.99 -16.61
C THR A 421 2.02 -4.68 -17.88
N ALA A 422 2.50 -5.92 -18.10
CA ALA A 422 2.09 -6.73 -19.25
C ALA A 422 0.57 -6.95 -19.31
N TYR A 423 -0.05 -7.27 -18.17
CA TYR A 423 -1.49 -7.52 -18.11
C TYR A 423 -2.34 -6.26 -18.33
N ALA A 424 -1.92 -5.11 -17.79
CA ALA A 424 -2.63 -3.85 -18.03
C ALA A 424 -2.66 -3.49 -19.53
N TRP A 425 -1.52 -3.61 -20.20
CA TRP A 425 -1.44 -3.40 -21.66
C TRP A 425 -2.22 -4.44 -22.45
N ALA A 426 -2.24 -5.71 -22.01
CA ALA A 426 -3.00 -6.77 -22.68
C ALA A 426 -4.53 -6.55 -22.59
N PHE A 427 -5.05 -6.17 -21.41
CA PHE A 427 -6.46 -5.79 -21.26
C PHE A 427 -6.79 -4.55 -22.08
N LEU A 428 -5.92 -3.55 -22.11
CA LEU A 428 -6.14 -2.36 -22.94
C LEU A 428 -6.17 -2.72 -24.44
N ALA A 429 -5.32 -3.66 -24.88
CA ALA A 429 -5.35 -4.15 -26.26
C ALA A 429 -6.68 -4.82 -26.58
N GLN A 430 -7.21 -5.68 -25.70
CA GLN A 430 -8.52 -6.29 -25.86
C GLN A 430 -9.63 -5.24 -25.97
N TYR A 431 -9.62 -4.24 -25.08
CA TYR A 431 -10.57 -3.13 -25.16
C TYR A 431 -10.52 -2.40 -26.51
N TYR A 432 -9.31 -2.15 -27.03
CA TYR A 432 -9.17 -1.50 -28.35
C TYR A 432 -9.71 -2.37 -29.51
N ILE A 433 -9.61 -3.68 -29.41
CA ILE A 433 -10.28 -4.60 -30.37
C ILE A 433 -11.79 -4.44 -30.29
N ASP A 434 -12.36 -4.46 -29.09
CA ASP A 434 -13.80 -4.38 -28.86
C ASP A 434 -14.41 -3.08 -29.42
N ILE A 435 -13.64 -1.99 -29.43
CA ILE A 435 -14.04 -0.70 -30.04
C ILE A 435 -13.49 -0.47 -31.45
N ASN A 436 -12.99 -1.54 -32.11
CA ASN A 436 -12.48 -1.55 -33.48
C ASN A 436 -11.30 -0.59 -33.77
N LYS A 437 -10.43 -0.37 -32.78
CA LYS A 437 -9.20 0.42 -32.90
C LYS A 437 -7.99 -0.48 -33.09
N LYS A 438 -7.84 -1.02 -34.30
CA LYS A 438 -6.87 -2.08 -34.63
C LYS A 438 -5.41 -1.68 -34.41
N ASP A 439 -5.03 -0.47 -34.83
CA ASP A 439 -3.65 0.02 -34.71
C ASP A 439 -3.25 0.24 -33.26
N GLU A 440 -4.15 0.80 -32.44
CA GLU A 440 -3.96 0.97 -31.01
C GLU A 440 -3.90 -0.36 -30.28
N ALA A 441 -4.71 -1.34 -30.71
CA ALA A 441 -4.70 -2.68 -30.15
C ALA A 441 -3.34 -3.38 -30.39
N MET A 442 -2.80 -3.30 -31.62
CA MET A 442 -1.48 -3.85 -31.94
C MET A 442 -0.37 -3.19 -31.15
N LYS A 443 -0.38 -1.86 -31.02
CA LYS A 443 0.60 -1.14 -30.18
C LYS A 443 0.52 -1.56 -28.72
N ALA A 444 -0.69 -1.71 -28.18
CA ALA A 444 -0.89 -2.09 -26.79
C ALA A 444 -0.44 -3.55 -26.54
N ILE A 445 -0.79 -4.51 -27.42
CA ILE A 445 -0.38 -5.90 -27.24
C ILE A 445 1.13 -6.09 -27.45
N THR A 446 1.77 -5.30 -28.33
CA THR A 446 3.22 -5.28 -28.46
C THR A 446 3.89 -4.77 -27.18
N LYS A 447 3.33 -3.72 -26.56
CA LYS A 447 3.80 -3.24 -25.24
C LYS A 447 3.63 -4.31 -24.16
N ALA A 448 2.51 -5.03 -24.14
CA ALA A 448 2.28 -6.14 -23.22
C ALA A 448 3.34 -7.22 -23.40
N LEU A 449 3.60 -7.64 -24.62
CA LEU A 449 4.58 -8.67 -24.95
C LEU A 449 5.99 -8.29 -24.49
N LEU A 450 6.43 -7.05 -24.74
CA LEU A 450 7.75 -6.56 -24.34
C LEU A 450 7.93 -6.44 -22.81
N ARG A 451 6.86 -6.53 -22.03
CA ARG A 451 6.85 -6.49 -20.55
C ARG A 451 6.60 -7.86 -19.95
N ALA A 452 6.22 -8.84 -20.77
CA ALA A 452 5.96 -10.20 -20.32
C ALA A 452 7.23 -10.89 -19.83
N THR A 453 7.07 -11.72 -18.80
CA THR A 453 8.10 -12.64 -18.32
C THR A 453 7.95 -14.01 -18.99
N GLU A 454 8.93 -14.89 -18.84
CA GLU A 454 8.86 -16.26 -19.36
C GLU A 454 7.64 -17.05 -18.86
N ASN A 455 7.06 -16.66 -17.72
CA ASN A 455 5.91 -17.33 -17.13
C ASN A 455 4.55 -16.77 -17.58
N ASP A 456 4.53 -15.66 -18.32
CA ASP A 456 3.30 -14.99 -18.76
C ASP A 456 2.74 -15.56 -20.05
N GLY A 457 2.61 -16.89 -20.13
CA GLY A 457 2.20 -17.60 -21.34
C GLY A 457 0.92 -17.10 -21.98
N THR A 458 -0.04 -16.66 -21.17
CA THR A 458 -1.29 -16.06 -21.67
C THR A 458 -1.04 -14.82 -22.53
N ILE A 459 -0.03 -14.00 -22.21
CA ILE A 459 0.33 -12.82 -23.00
C ILE A 459 0.89 -13.23 -24.37
N TYR A 460 1.74 -14.26 -24.41
CA TYR A 460 2.27 -14.78 -25.68
C TYR A 460 1.15 -15.31 -26.58
N GLY A 461 0.22 -16.12 -26.02
CA GLY A 461 -0.93 -16.62 -26.74
C GLY A 461 -1.85 -15.52 -27.24
N GLN A 462 -2.08 -14.50 -26.42
CA GLN A 462 -2.90 -13.36 -26.76
C GLN A 462 -2.27 -12.52 -27.89
N TYR A 463 -0.96 -12.27 -27.84
CA TYR A 463 -0.25 -11.59 -28.93
C TYR A 463 -0.36 -12.38 -30.24
N PHE A 464 -0.08 -13.68 -30.18
CA PHE A 464 -0.18 -14.57 -31.36
C PHE A 464 -1.57 -14.50 -31.98
N SER A 465 -2.62 -14.65 -31.17
CA SER A 465 -4.00 -14.62 -31.64
C SER A 465 -4.41 -13.27 -32.23
N MET A 466 -4.07 -12.17 -31.54
CA MET A 466 -4.38 -10.81 -31.97
C MET A 466 -3.64 -10.46 -33.27
N HIS A 467 -2.36 -10.80 -33.34
CA HIS A 467 -1.58 -10.54 -34.54
C HIS A 467 -2.17 -11.27 -35.75
N ALA A 468 -2.50 -12.56 -35.60
CA ALA A 468 -3.14 -13.34 -36.67
C ALA A 468 -4.49 -12.73 -37.11
N GLN A 469 -5.28 -12.22 -36.18
CA GLN A 469 -6.59 -11.60 -36.44
C GLN A 469 -6.49 -10.22 -37.10
N LEU A 470 -5.53 -9.38 -36.66
CA LEU A 470 -5.48 -7.97 -37.02
C LEU A 470 -4.58 -7.68 -38.22
N CYS A 471 -3.47 -8.39 -38.35
CA CYS A 471 -2.50 -8.15 -39.43
C CYS A 471 -2.82 -8.92 -40.69
N GLY A 472 -3.51 -10.07 -40.60
CA GLY A 472 -3.95 -10.85 -41.77
C GLY A 472 -2.79 -11.09 -42.76
N GLU A 473 -3.09 -10.96 -44.04
CA GLU A 473 -2.11 -11.09 -45.15
C GLU A 473 -1.33 -9.77 -45.42
N ARG A 474 -1.29 -8.82 -44.48
CA ARG A 474 -0.45 -7.62 -44.64
C ARG A 474 1.01 -8.04 -44.58
N GLU A 475 1.59 -8.38 -45.74
CA GLU A 475 3.03 -8.30 -45.90
C GLU A 475 3.45 -6.83 -45.73
N GLU A 476 3.88 -6.45 -44.55
CA GLU A 476 4.64 -5.21 -44.39
C GLU A 476 5.93 -5.37 -45.20
N LYS A 477 5.98 -4.68 -46.34
CA LYS A 477 7.14 -4.73 -47.23
C LYS A 477 8.28 -4.03 -46.52
N CYS A 478 9.16 -4.81 -45.88
CA CYS A 478 10.43 -4.34 -45.40
C CYS A 478 11.30 -3.97 -46.62
N ASN A 479 11.83 -2.73 -46.65
CA ASN A 479 12.75 -2.28 -47.69
C ASN A 479 14.18 -2.83 -47.52
N GLY A 480 14.39 -3.74 -46.53
CA GLY A 480 15.65 -4.38 -46.24
C GLY A 480 16.65 -3.49 -45.50
N LEU A 481 16.22 -2.33 -45.00
CA LEU A 481 17.02 -1.41 -44.20
C LEU A 481 16.67 -1.56 -42.71
N ILE A 482 17.66 -1.43 -41.82
CA ILE A 482 17.43 -1.31 -40.40
C ILE A 482 16.83 0.08 -40.10
N GLN A 483 15.56 0.09 -39.74
CA GLN A 483 14.81 1.31 -39.43
C GLN A 483 13.77 1.02 -38.34
N GLU A 484 12.92 1.99 -38.02
CA GLU A 484 11.82 1.78 -37.10
C GLU A 484 10.95 0.58 -37.53
N ASN A 485 10.54 -0.24 -36.56
CA ASN A 485 9.74 -1.45 -36.74
C ASN A 485 10.43 -2.56 -37.57
N THR A 486 11.78 -2.62 -37.52
CA THR A 486 12.53 -3.73 -38.13
C THR A 486 13.34 -4.50 -37.09
N SER A 487 13.60 -5.77 -37.37
CA SER A 487 14.59 -6.58 -36.69
C SER A 487 15.69 -7.04 -37.65
N ALA A 488 16.93 -7.08 -37.14
CA ALA A 488 18.08 -7.50 -37.92
C ALA A 488 18.87 -8.60 -37.18
N VAL A 489 19.35 -9.57 -37.96
CA VAL A 489 20.32 -10.55 -37.46
C VAL A 489 21.72 -10.05 -37.79
N LEU A 490 22.53 -9.89 -36.75
CA LEU A 490 23.93 -9.49 -36.85
C LEU A 490 24.81 -10.70 -36.54
N CYS A 491 25.79 -10.98 -37.41
CA CYS A 491 26.79 -12.02 -37.21
C CYS A 491 28.12 -11.39 -36.85
N GLU A 492 28.69 -11.73 -35.70
CA GLU A 492 30.02 -11.29 -35.29
C GLU A 492 31.09 -11.98 -36.15
N GLU A 493 31.93 -11.19 -36.85
CA GLU A 493 32.91 -11.72 -37.82
C GLU A 493 33.94 -12.66 -37.18
N GLU A 494 34.36 -12.39 -35.97
CA GLU A 494 35.41 -13.17 -35.30
C GLU A 494 34.92 -14.50 -34.74
N THR A 495 33.69 -14.51 -34.19
CA THR A 495 33.15 -15.67 -33.46
C THR A 495 32.07 -16.42 -34.20
N GLY A 496 31.46 -15.81 -35.22
CA GLY A 496 30.28 -16.34 -35.92
C GLY A 496 28.98 -16.29 -35.08
N ASN A 497 29.03 -15.69 -33.87
CA ASN A 497 27.84 -15.59 -33.03
C ASN A 497 26.80 -14.67 -33.64
N LYS A 498 25.53 -15.08 -33.52
CA LYS A 498 24.40 -14.31 -34.06
C LYS A 498 23.65 -13.59 -32.95
N TYR A 499 23.35 -12.34 -33.21
CA TYR A 499 22.61 -11.46 -32.33
C TYR A 499 21.40 -10.90 -33.06
N VAL A 500 20.27 -10.80 -32.39
CA VAL A 500 19.06 -10.15 -32.94
C VAL A 500 18.95 -8.76 -32.37
N VAL A 501 18.71 -7.79 -33.22
CA VAL A 501 18.47 -6.40 -32.85
C VAL A 501 17.10 -5.98 -33.36
N CYS A 502 16.25 -5.44 -32.48
CA CYS A 502 14.92 -4.94 -32.81
C CYS A 502 14.85 -3.44 -32.57
N VAL A 503 14.41 -2.68 -33.57
CA VAL A 503 14.33 -1.22 -33.51
C VAL A 503 12.87 -0.79 -33.46
N TYR A 504 12.48 -0.02 -32.44
CA TYR A 504 11.11 0.44 -32.23
C TYR A 504 11.01 1.95 -32.13
N ALA A 505 9.77 2.45 -32.26
CA ALA A 505 9.43 3.77 -31.75
C ALA A 505 9.68 3.85 -30.22
N GLU A 506 10.16 4.98 -29.76
CA GLU A 506 10.53 5.21 -28.35
C GLU A 506 9.44 4.82 -27.35
N ALA A 507 8.17 5.07 -27.71
CA ALA A 507 7.00 4.81 -26.88
C ALA A 507 6.67 3.33 -26.65
N LEU A 508 7.30 2.38 -27.36
CA LEU A 508 7.00 0.94 -27.22
C LEU A 508 7.87 0.26 -26.16
N ILE A 509 9.12 0.71 -26.00
CA ILE A 509 10.09 0.08 -25.09
C ILE A 509 9.74 0.43 -23.63
N PRO A 510 9.87 -0.53 -22.69
CA PRO A 510 9.68 -0.25 -21.26
C PRO A 510 10.58 0.86 -20.76
N ASN A 511 10.01 1.83 -20.05
CA ASN A 511 10.80 2.88 -19.41
C ASN A 511 11.51 2.28 -18.18
N ARG A 512 12.79 2.00 -18.31
CA ARG A 512 13.63 1.52 -17.20
C ARG A 512 14.48 2.68 -16.70
N ASN A 513 13.98 3.39 -15.70
CA ASN A 513 14.67 4.39 -14.86
C ASN A 513 16.14 4.68 -15.26
N GLY A 514 16.35 5.54 -16.26
CA GLY A 514 17.67 6.13 -16.57
C GLY A 514 18.71 5.21 -17.18
N LEU A 515 18.44 3.96 -17.50
CA LEU A 515 19.40 3.08 -18.16
C LEU A 515 19.49 3.40 -19.66
N LYS A 516 20.57 3.99 -20.08
CA LYS A 516 20.94 4.27 -21.49
C LYS A 516 21.33 3.02 -22.28
N GLN A 517 21.00 1.80 -21.81
CA GLN A 517 21.35 0.56 -22.49
C GLN A 517 20.14 -0.06 -23.17
N PRO A 518 20.33 -0.71 -24.34
CA PRO A 518 19.27 -1.45 -25.01
C PRO A 518 18.65 -2.48 -24.07
N TYR A 519 17.34 -2.55 -24.09
CA TYR A 519 16.59 -3.56 -23.36
C TYR A 519 16.78 -4.93 -24.00
N THR A 520 17.14 -5.94 -23.20
CA THR A 520 17.29 -7.33 -23.69
C THR A 520 16.09 -8.16 -23.25
N TRP A 521 15.42 -8.78 -24.22
CA TRP A 521 14.29 -9.68 -24.02
C TRP A 521 14.36 -10.82 -25.05
N GLU A 522 14.14 -12.05 -24.65
CA GLU A 522 14.16 -13.22 -25.52
C GLU A 522 15.42 -13.31 -26.44
N ASN A 523 16.58 -13.02 -25.86
CA ASN A 523 17.87 -13.04 -26.57
C ASN A 523 17.98 -12.02 -27.72
N ALA A 524 17.12 -11.02 -27.75
CA ALA A 524 17.17 -9.90 -28.67
C ALA A 524 17.45 -8.59 -27.93
N PHE A 525 18.19 -7.71 -28.58
CA PHE A 525 18.43 -6.34 -28.12
C PHE A 525 17.32 -5.45 -28.67
N HIS A 526 16.48 -4.93 -27.81
CA HIS A 526 15.39 -4.02 -28.16
C HIS A 526 15.86 -2.58 -27.90
N MET A 527 15.81 -1.73 -28.90
CA MET A 527 16.31 -0.37 -28.85
C MET A 527 15.43 0.62 -29.59
N THR A 528 15.60 1.89 -29.28
CA THR A 528 14.97 2.99 -29.99
C THR A 528 15.66 3.30 -31.31
N VAL A 529 15.01 4.09 -32.17
CA VAL A 529 15.67 4.65 -33.37
C VAL A 529 16.90 5.45 -32.99
N SER A 530 16.84 6.23 -31.91
CA SER A 530 17.95 7.05 -31.42
C SER A 530 19.15 6.17 -31.01
N ASP A 531 18.90 5.06 -30.33
CA ASP A 531 19.95 4.09 -29.96
C ASP A 531 20.57 3.43 -31.20
N ALA A 532 19.74 3.09 -32.19
CA ALA A 532 20.21 2.49 -33.43
C ALA A 532 21.10 3.46 -34.25
N VAL A 533 20.76 4.75 -34.26
CA VAL A 533 21.59 5.81 -34.88
C VAL A 533 22.92 5.95 -34.14
N GLU A 534 22.90 6.02 -32.80
CA GLU A 534 24.12 6.15 -31.98
C GLU A 534 25.08 4.96 -32.21
N LYS A 535 24.53 3.75 -32.42
CA LYS A 535 25.31 2.54 -32.68
C LYS A 535 25.65 2.29 -34.15
N ASN A 536 25.39 3.25 -35.03
CA ASN A 536 25.59 3.15 -36.49
C ASN A 536 24.86 1.97 -37.15
N LEU A 537 23.74 1.53 -36.56
CA LEU A 537 22.89 0.45 -37.09
C LEU A 537 21.84 0.96 -38.06
N TYR A 538 21.36 2.20 -37.87
CA TYR A 538 20.26 2.76 -38.62
C TYR A 538 20.60 2.90 -40.12
N LEU A 539 19.66 2.52 -40.98
CA LEU A 539 19.76 2.49 -42.46
C LEU A 539 20.79 1.49 -43.04
N GLN A 540 21.35 0.61 -42.23
CA GLN A 540 22.18 -0.48 -42.71
C GLN A 540 21.33 -1.59 -43.33
N LYS A 541 21.89 -2.32 -44.33
CA LYS A 541 21.22 -3.39 -45.07
C LYS A 541 21.99 -4.70 -45.01
N LYS A 542 21.39 -5.76 -45.48
CA LYS A 542 22.04 -7.07 -45.60
C LYS A 542 23.41 -6.95 -46.32
N GLY A 543 24.43 -7.51 -45.72
CA GLY A 543 25.82 -7.54 -46.17
C GLY A 543 26.68 -6.38 -45.69
N ASP A 544 26.08 -5.34 -45.09
CA ASP A 544 26.84 -4.22 -44.54
C ASP A 544 27.59 -4.66 -43.28
N LYS A 545 28.79 -4.07 -43.09
CA LYS A 545 29.65 -4.31 -41.93
C LYS A 545 29.50 -3.13 -40.96
N ILE A 546 29.29 -3.46 -39.70
CA ILE A 546 29.03 -2.48 -38.64
C ILE A 546 30.01 -2.74 -37.50
N THR A 547 30.64 -1.71 -37.00
CA THR A 547 31.52 -1.80 -35.83
C THR A 547 30.80 -1.23 -34.61
N ILE A 548 30.58 -2.07 -33.58
CA ILE A 548 29.98 -1.67 -32.30
C ILE A 548 31.03 -1.90 -31.20
N GLY A 549 31.56 -0.83 -30.65
CA GLY A 549 32.69 -0.90 -29.71
C GLY A 549 33.94 -1.41 -30.39
N LYS A 550 34.42 -2.59 -29.98
CA LYS A 550 35.63 -3.24 -30.54
C LYS A 550 35.35 -4.40 -31.48
N LYS A 551 34.07 -4.71 -31.75
CA LYS A 551 33.63 -5.86 -32.50
C LYS A 551 33.03 -5.46 -33.83
N THR A 552 33.26 -6.24 -34.89
CA THR A 552 32.70 -6.06 -36.22
C THR A 552 31.61 -7.10 -36.46
N TYR A 553 30.47 -6.64 -36.96
CA TYR A 553 29.31 -7.45 -37.27
C TYR A 553 28.93 -7.31 -38.75
N VAL A 554 28.39 -8.37 -39.33
CA VAL A 554 27.80 -8.36 -40.65
C VAL A 554 26.28 -8.48 -40.52
N VAL A 555 25.52 -7.66 -41.20
CA VAL A 555 24.05 -7.75 -41.25
C VAL A 555 23.67 -8.94 -42.14
N GLU A 556 23.14 -10.03 -41.57
CA GLU A 556 22.72 -11.21 -42.31
C GLU A 556 21.32 -11.07 -42.95
N SER A 557 20.40 -10.48 -42.19
CA SER A 557 19.04 -10.27 -42.65
C SER A 557 18.38 -9.10 -41.94
N VAL A 558 17.40 -8.48 -42.58
CA VAL A 558 16.50 -7.49 -42.03
C VAL A 558 15.09 -7.87 -42.38
N VAL A 559 14.22 -7.99 -41.36
CA VAL A 559 12.80 -8.34 -41.48
C VAL A 559 11.95 -7.41 -40.65
N PRO A 560 10.62 -7.30 -40.86
CA PRO A 560 9.74 -6.58 -39.97
C PRO A 560 9.84 -7.12 -38.53
N VAL A 561 9.81 -6.23 -37.52
CA VAL A 561 9.91 -6.66 -36.12
C VAL A 561 8.73 -7.55 -35.72
N ASP A 562 7.55 -7.30 -36.26
CA ASP A 562 6.34 -8.09 -36.00
C ASP A 562 6.49 -9.56 -36.40
N TYR A 563 7.24 -9.84 -37.46
CA TYR A 563 7.55 -11.20 -37.83
C TYR A 563 8.41 -11.92 -36.78
N PHE A 564 9.40 -11.25 -36.25
CA PHE A 564 10.22 -11.77 -35.13
C PHE A 564 9.38 -12.02 -33.89
N LEU A 565 8.60 -11.02 -33.47
CA LEU A 565 7.74 -11.11 -32.27
C LEU A 565 6.68 -12.20 -32.42
N PHE A 566 6.07 -12.32 -33.61
CA PHE A 566 5.08 -13.36 -33.93
C PHE A 566 5.67 -14.77 -33.79
N GLN A 567 6.86 -15.00 -34.36
CA GLN A 567 7.52 -16.29 -34.23
C GLN A 567 7.87 -16.63 -32.79
N LYS A 568 8.36 -15.64 -32.01
CA LYS A 568 8.67 -15.82 -30.60
C LYS A 568 7.42 -16.12 -29.78
N ALA A 569 6.35 -15.38 -29.97
CA ALA A 569 5.08 -15.59 -29.27
C ALA A 569 4.48 -16.97 -29.63
N MET A 570 4.53 -17.37 -30.90
CA MET A 570 4.07 -18.69 -31.34
C MET A 570 4.87 -19.82 -30.66
N ASN A 571 6.20 -19.74 -30.69
CA ASN A 571 7.05 -20.77 -30.09
C ASN A 571 6.81 -20.89 -28.56
N LYS A 572 6.75 -19.76 -27.85
CA LYS A 572 6.46 -19.76 -26.40
C LYS A 572 5.06 -20.31 -26.11
N SER A 573 4.06 -19.96 -26.91
CA SER A 573 2.70 -20.49 -26.74
C SER A 573 2.65 -22.02 -26.96
N LEU A 574 3.44 -22.55 -27.87
CA LEU A 574 3.57 -23.99 -28.09
C LEU A 574 4.31 -24.67 -26.91
N GLU A 575 5.43 -24.12 -26.47
CA GLU A 575 6.21 -24.64 -25.35
C GLU A 575 5.38 -24.73 -24.06
N GLN A 576 4.50 -23.79 -23.84
CA GLN A 576 3.64 -23.71 -22.64
C GLN A 576 2.28 -24.39 -22.79
N GLY A 577 2.02 -25.05 -23.93
CA GLY A 577 0.78 -25.76 -24.17
C GLY A 577 -0.47 -24.88 -24.35
N ILE A 578 -0.28 -23.58 -24.61
CA ILE A 578 -1.37 -22.61 -24.87
C ILE A 578 -1.83 -22.67 -26.31
N ALA A 579 -0.92 -22.97 -27.24
CA ALA A 579 -1.21 -23.22 -28.62
C ALA A 579 -0.79 -24.67 -28.98
N TYR A 580 -1.47 -25.24 -29.95
CA TYR A 580 -1.19 -26.60 -30.43
C TYR A 580 -0.85 -26.53 -31.90
N LYS A 581 0.17 -27.29 -32.32
CA LYS A 581 0.48 -27.48 -33.71
C LYS A 581 -0.39 -28.61 -34.23
N ILE A 582 -1.35 -28.30 -35.10
CA ILE A 582 -2.18 -29.27 -35.78
C ILE A 582 -1.61 -29.46 -37.20
N GLU A 583 -1.18 -30.66 -37.53
CA GLU A 583 -0.81 -31.00 -38.90
C GLU A 583 -2.10 -31.18 -39.69
N ILE A 584 -2.25 -30.39 -40.76
CA ILE A 584 -3.41 -30.53 -41.66
C ILE A 584 -3.20 -31.76 -42.53
N PRO A 585 -3.94 -32.87 -42.29
CA PRO A 585 -3.79 -34.05 -43.07
C PRO A 585 -4.27 -33.79 -44.52
N THR A 586 -3.44 -34.16 -45.46
CA THR A 586 -3.74 -34.02 -46.90
C THR A 586 -4.00 -35.36 -47.53
N LEU A 587 -4.94 -35.39 -48.49
CA LEU A 587 -5.17 -36.52 -49.36
C LEU A 587 -4.07 -36.62 -50.43
N GLU A 588 -3.93 -37.77 -51.08
CA GLU A 588 -2.93 -38.00 -52.14
C GLU A 588 -3.03 -36.99 -53.31
N ASN A 589 -4.18 -36.38 -53.52
CA ASN A 589 -4.41 -35.33 -54.51
C ASN A 589 -4.05 -33.89 -54.02
N GLY A 590 -3.43 -33.76 -52.87
CA GLY A 590 -3.03 -32.47 -52.26
C GLY A 590 -4.17 -31.67 -51.63
N ARG A 591 -5.40 -32.21 -51.55
CA ARG A 591 -6.52 -31.55 -50.85
C ARG A 591 -6.51 -31.89 -49.37
N THR A 592 -6.97 -30.96 -48.55
CA THR A 592 -7.13 -31.18 -47.11
C THR A 592 -8.11 -32.32 -46.82
N ASN A 593 -7.70 -33.29 -46.01
CA ASN A 593 -8.59 -34.31 -45.47
C ASN A 593 -9.39 -33.73 -44.29
N ILE A 594 -10.59 -33.24 -44.61
CA ILE A 594 -11.44 -32.51 -43.65
C ILE A 594 -11.83 -33.39 -42.45
N ASP A 595 -12.15 -34.67 -42.69
CA ASP A 595 -12.58 -35.57 -41.62
C ASP A 595 -11.41 -35.86 -40.65
N ALA A 596 -10.23 -36.17 -41.17
CA ALA A 596 -9.05 -36.38 -40.36
C ALA A 596 -8.60 -35.08 -39.65
N PHE A 597 -8.84 -33.91 -40.23
CA PHE A 597 -8.58 -32.63 -39.60
C PHE A 597 -9.51 -32.37 -38.39
N PHE A 598 -10.80 -32.68 -38.52
CA PHE A 598 -11.73 -32.58 -37.39
C PHE A 598 -11.43 -33.59 -36.28
N ASP A 599 -10.99 -34.81 -36.65
CA ASP A 599 -10.58 -35.80 -35.64
C ASP A 599 -9.31 -35.39 -34.91
N GLU A 600 -8.39 -34.68 -35.57
CA GLU A 600 -7.22 -34.10 -34.93
C GLU A 600 -7.60 -32.94 -33.95
N ILE A 601 -8.52 -32.08 -34.37
CA ILE A 601 -9.03 -30.97 -33.51
C ILE A 601 -9.70 -31.52 -32.26
N LYS A 602 -10.51 -32.59 -32.35
CA LYS A 602 -11.19 -33.18 -31.19
C LYS A 602 -10.24 -33.65 -30.09
N LYS A 603 -9.00 -33.98 -30.38
CA LYS A 603 -8.00 -34.37 -29.37
C LYS A 603 -7.63 -33.24 -28.44
N TYR A 604 -7.84 -31.99 -28.85
CA TYR A 604 -7.45 -30.78 -28.13
C TYR A 604 -8.64 -29.95 -27.62
N THR A 605 -9.87 -30.34 -27.92
CA THR A 605 -11.08 -29.72 -27.41
C THR A 605 -11.49 -30.43 -26.12
N PRO A 606 -11.63 -29.72 -24.96
CA PRO A 606 -12.19 -30.32 -23.76
C PRO A 606 -13.64 -30.81 -24.06
N GLU A 607 -13.99 -31.97 -23.53
CA GLU A 607 -15.36 -32.50 -23.56
C GLU A 607 -16.35 -31.60 -22.83
#